data_7b416b4afc6f2bece4a6796c150efe8b
#
_entry.id   7b416b4afc6f2bece4a6796c150efe8b
#
_cell.length_a   1.000
_cell.length_b   1.000
_cell.length_c   1.000
_cell.angle_alpha   90.00
_cell.angle_beta   90.00
_cell.angle_gamma   90.00
#
_symmetry.space_group_name_H-M   'P 1'
#
loop_
_entity.id
_entity.type
_entity.pdbx_description
1 polymer ?
#
loop_
_entity_poly.entity_id
_entity_poly.type
_entity_poly.pdbx_seq_one_letter_code
_entity_poly.pdbx_strand_id
1 'polypeptide(L)'
;MKIHYQRVLVNSEGNAAHVDLSRDDDDLRKRADRPFTDETYLLNDIGGGTYDIGVIREGRRIDSEASRSYELGLSPEIDKIIEEVADKFQYRFPSRHAFTICATKKDYRILLRGTEEVNIREIATKYLKPLAHEVLKKLDSTWNRVPEAVTAVFIGGGSLLLRPYLEELNGGKRNLWFCESAEESRWAIARAYAKLNRIYDLMHTASK
;
A
#
# COMPACT_ATOMS: atom_id res chain seq x y z
N MET A 1 -20.75 -26.80 -8.44
CA MET A 1 -19.91 -26.97 -7.24
C MET A 1 -20.66 -26.34 -6.06
N LYS A 2 -20.93 -27.07 -4.97
CA LYS A 2 -21.51 -26.53 -3.74
C LYS A 2 -20.35 -26.23 -2.77
N ILE A 3 -20.25 -25.00 -2.32
CA ILE A 3 -19.24 -24.60 -1.32
C ILE A 3 -19.96 -24.56 0.04
N HIS A 4 -19.45 -25.31 0.99
CA HIS A 4 -19.96 -25.32 2.37
C HIS A 4 -18.95 -24.59 3.28
N TYR A 5 -19.38 -23.43 3.81
CA TYR A 5 -18.59 -22.69 4.78
C TYR A 5 -18.75 -23.34 6.16
N GLN A 6 -17.65 -23.75 6.76
CA GLN A 6 -17.64 -24.24 8.14
C GLN A 6 -17.60 -23.09 9.14
N ARG A 7 -17.01 -21.96 8.74
CA ARG A 7 -16.77 -20.81 9.60
C ARG A 7 -16.48 -19.56 8.78
N VAL A 8 -16.86 -18.41 9.30
CA VAL A 8 -16.47 -17.09 8.78
C VAL A 8 -15.76 -16.31 9.90
N LEU A 9 -14.56 -15.84 9.64
CA LEU A 9 -13.81 -14.95 10.53
C LEU A 9 -13.78 -13.56 9.91
N VAL A 10 -14.11 -12.56 10.71
CA VAL A 10 -14.08 -11.15 10.31
C VAL A 10 -12.93 -10.46 11.04
N ASN A 11 -12.09 -9.76 10.30
CA ASN A 11 -11.02 -8.96 10.87
C ASN A 11 -10.86 -7.66 10.07
N SER A 12 -10.33 -6.60 10.69
CA SER A 12 -10.02 -5.37 9.96
C SER A 12 -8.81 -5.58 9.05
N GLU A 13 -8.79 -4.91 7.90
CA GLU A 13 -7.68 -4.98 6.96
C GLU A 13 -6.37 -4.54 7.60
N GLY A 14 -6.39 -3.52 8.46
CA GLY A 14 -5.21 -3.07 9.19
C GLY A 14 -4.63 -4.12 10.15
N ASN A 15 -5.48 -4.83 10.93
CA ASN A 15 -5.00 -5.95 11.75
C ASN A 15 -4.48 -7.11 10.90
N ALA A 16 -5.16 -7.41 9.80
CA ALA A 16 -4.71 -8.42 8.87
C ALA A 16 -3.33 -8.07 8.31
N ALA A 17 -3.15 -6.86 7.78
CA ALA A 17 -1.86 -6.39 7.28
C ALA A 17 -0.76 -6.44 8.34
N HIS A 18 -1.05 -6.05 9.60
CA HIS A 18 -0.10 -6.19 10.70
C HIS A 18 0.38 -7.64 10.89
N VAL A 19 -0.53 -8.62 10.81
CA VAL A 19 -0.16 -10.05 10.90
C VAL A 19 0.77 -10.44 9.75
N ASP A 20 0.51 -10.00 8.52
CA ASP A 20 1.38 -10.30 7.37
C ASP A 20 2.76 -9.65 7.53
N LEU A 21 2.81 -8.43 8.01
CA LEU A 21 4.06 -7.70 8.24
C LEU A 21 4.91 -8.31 9.36
N SER A 22 4.27 -8.81 10.43
CA SER A 22 4.93 -9.26 11.65
C SER A 22 5.25 -10.74 11.68
N ARG A 23 4.64 -11.56 10.82
CA ARG A 23 4.75 -13.01 10.83
C ARG A 23 5.29 -13.57 9.52
N ASP A 24 6.10 -14.60 9.61
CA ASP A 24 6.60 -15.37 8.48
C ASP A 24 5.47 -16.16 7.77
N ASP A 25 5.66 -16.49 6.50
CA ASP A 25 4.68 -17.24 5.72
C ASP A 25 4.67 -18.74 6.09
N ASP A 26 5.84 -19.29 6.39
CA ASP A 26 6.01 -20.73 6.57
C ASP A 26 5.62 -21.22 7.97
N ASP A 27 6.16 -20.62 9.01
CA ASP A 27 6.02 -21.12 10.39
C ASP A 27 5.30 -20.13 11.33
N LEU A 28 4.85 -18.99 10.82
CA LEU A 28 4.18 -17.92 11.59
C LEU A 28 5.05 -17.32 12.70
N ARG A 29 6.37 -17.56 12.66
CA ARG A 29 7.30 -16.91 13.58
C ARG A 29 7.35 -15.43 13.32
N LYS A 30 7.74 -14.71 14.35
CA LYS A 30 7.94 -13.28 14.26
C LYS A 30 9.10 -12.94 13.32
N ARG A 31 8.90 -11.95 12.48
CA ARG A 31 9.90 -11.47 11.53
C ARG A 31 10.92 -10.56 12.22
N ALA A 32 12.17 -11.03 12.34
CA ALA A 32 13.26 -10.25 12.91
C ALA A 32 13.76 -9.12 11.99
N ASP A 33 13.52 -9.24 10.68
CA ASP A 33 13.87 -8.25 9.66
C ASP A 33 12.97 -7.00 9.68
N ARG A 34 11.90 -7.02 10.48
CA ARG A 34 10.92 -5.93 10.60
C ARG A 34 10.71 -5.51 12.06
N PRO A 35 11.75 -4.94 12.71
CA PRO A 35 11.69 -4.59 14.14
C PRO A 35 10.60 -3.58 14.48
N PHE A 36 10.18 -2.72 13.53
CA PHE A 36 9.09 -1.77 13.72
C PHE A 36 7.75 -2.43 14.07
N THR A 37 7.58 -3.71 13.76
CA THR A 37 6.33 -4.43 14.06
C THR A 37 6.09 -4.65 15.56
N ASP A 38 7.06 -4.38 16.43
CA ASP A 38 6.92 -4.40 17.89
C ASP A 38 6.60 -3.04 18.48
N GLU A 39 6.79 -2.02 17.69
CA GLU A 39 6.67 -0.64 18.07
C GLU A 39 5.28 -0.09 17.77
N THR A 40 5.04 1.17 18.15
CA THR A 40 3.91 1.92 17.60
C THR A 40 4.28 2.43 16.21
N TYR A 41 3.48 2.12 15.21
CA TYR A 41 3.74 2.56 13.85
C TYR A 41 2.44 2.91 13.09
N LEU A 42 2.57 3.66 12.00
CA LEU A 42 1.47 4.06 11.14
C LEU A 42 1.45 3.18 9.89
N LEU A 43 0.42 2.36 9.76
CA LEU A 43 0.19 1.53 8.58
C LEU A 43 -0.59 2.34 7.55
N ASN A 44 0.01 2.59 6.41
CA ASN A 44 -0.54 3.40 5.33
C ASN A 44 -0.90 2.50 4.14
N ASP A 45 -2.18 2.35 3.85
CA ASP A 45 -2.66 1.64 2.67
C ASP A 45 -3.13 2.65 1.62
N ILE A 46 -2.44 2.70 0.48
CA ILE A 46 -2.78 3.58 -0.64
C ILE A 46 -3.46 2.74 -1.72
N GLY A 47 -4.78 2.80 -1.72
CA GLY A 47 -5.64 2.12 -2.68
C GLY A 47 -5.95 2.94 -3.93
N GLY A 48 -6.88 2.42 -4.74
CA GLY A 48 -7.38 3.12 -5.91
C GLY A 48 -8.30 4.29 -5.59
N GLY A 49 -9.16 4.15 -4.57
CA GLY A 49 -10.15 5.15 -4.16
C GLY A 49 -9.84 5.81 -2.83
N THR A 50 -9.18 5.11 -1.92
CA THR A 50 -8.94 5.55 -0.54
C THR A 50 -7.47 5.52 -0.17
N TYR A 51 -7.14 6.30 0.83
CA TYR A 51 -5.91 6.27 1.59
C TYR A 51 -6.27 6.07 3.06
N ASP A 52 -5.83 4.95 3.62
CA ASP A 52 -6.15 4.53 4.98
C ASP A 52 -4.89 4.55 5.85
N ILE A 53 -4.99 5.19 7.03
CA ILE A 53 -3.92 5.21 8.03
C ILE A 53 -4.40 4.43 9.24
N GLY A 54 -3.86 3.24 9.43
CA GLY A 54 -4.02 2.43 10.63
C GLY A 54 -2.93 2.76 11.66
N VAL A 55 -3.32 3.02 12.90
CA VAL A 55 -2.38 3.18 14.00
C VAL A 55 -2.23 1.84 14.71
N ILE A 56 -1.05 1.24 14.65
CA ILE A 56 -0.72 0.00 15.36
C ILE A 56 0.00 0.36 16.66
N ARG A 57 -0.56 -0.01 17.80
CA ARG A 57 0.02 0.29 19.12
C ARG A 57 0.89 -0.87 19.59
N GLU A 58 2.16 -0.58 19.89
CA GLU A 58 3.11 -1.53 20.52
C GLU A 58 3.11 -2.91 19.85
N GLY A 59 2.99 -2.96 18.53
CA GLY A 59 2.97 -4.20 17.77
C GLY A 59 1.84 -5.18 18.11
N ARG A 60 0.74 -4.71 18.70
CA ARG A 60 -0.32 -5.60 19.20
C ARG A 60 -1.63 -5.53 18.42
N ARG A 61 -2.16 -4.32 18.24
CA ARG A 61 -3.48 -4.12 17.64
C ARG A 61 -3.62 -2.76 17.00
N ILE A 62 -4.58 -2.67 16.08
CA ILE A 62 -5.00 -1.39 15.53
C ILE A 62 -5.78 -0.58 16.56
N ASP A 63 -5.44 0.69 16.68
CA ASP A 63 -6.18 1.71 17.40
C ASP A 63 -7.17 2.38 16.44
N SER A 64 -8.42 1.93 16.46
CA SER A 64 -9.45 2.42 15.55
C SER A 64 -9.82 3.89 15.79
N GLU A 65 -9.68 4.40 17.03
CA GLU A 65 -9.98 5.79 17.34
C GLU A 65 -8.93 6.75 16.78
N ALA A 66 -7.66 6.32 16.76
CA ALA A 66 -6.57 7.09 16.18
C ALA A 66 -6.45 6.91 14.65
N SER A 67 -6.94 5.79 14.11
CA SER A 67 -6.90 5.47 12.67
C SER A 67 -7.80 6.39 11.85
N ARG A 68 -7.48 6.59 10.57
CA ARG A 68 -8.22 7.49 9.65
C ARG A 68 -8.32 6.88 8.26
N SER A 69 -9.42 7.20 7.58
CA SER A 69 -9.64 6.92 6.16
C SER A 69 -9.93 8.21 5.42
N TYR A 70 -9.41 8.34 4.22
CA TYR A 70 -9.56 9.52 3.35
C TYR A 70 -9.99 9.08 1.95
N GLU A 71 -10.90 9.80 1.33
CA GLU A 71 -11.23 9.67 -0.09
C GLU A 71 -10.10 10.29 -0.94
N LEU A 72 -8.95 9.65 -0.90
CA LEU A 72 -7.71 10.10 -1.53
C LEU A 72 -7.01 8.87 -2.12
N GLY A 73 -7.28 8.56 -3.37
CA GLY A 73 -6.74 7.37 -4.03
C GLY A 73 -6.09 7.68 -5.36
N LEU A 74 -5.42 6.68 -5.90
CA LEU A 74 -4.67 6.79 -7.16
C LEU A 74 -5.51 6.82 -8.42
N SER A 75 -6.70 6.21 -8.39
CA SER A 75 -7.48 6.01 -9.61
C SER A 75 -7.81 7.31 -10.35
N PRO A 76 -8.28 8.38 -9.67
CA PRO A 76 -8.57 9.64 -10.36
C PRO A 76 -7.34 10.27 -11.02
N GLU A 77 -6.19 10.18 -10.36
CA GLU A 77 -4.95 10.77 -10.90
C GLU A 77 -4.40 9.96 -12.07
N ILE A 78 -4.52 8.63 -12.02
CA ILE A 78 -4.16 7.76 -13.16
C ILE A 78 -5.06 8.05 -14.36
N ASP A 79 -6.35 8.26 -14.16
CA ASP A 79 -7.28 8.59 -15.23
C ASP A 79 -6.88 9.89 -15.94
N LYS A 80 -6.57 10.95 -15.18
CA LYS A 80 -6.07 12.22 -15.73
C LYS A 80 -4.77 12.04 -16.54
N ILE A 81 -3.85 11.20 -16.05
CA ILE A 81 -2.61 10.89 -16.78
C ILE A 81 -2.94 10.18 -18.11
N ILE A 82 -3.81 9.18 -18.07
CA ILE A 82 -4.22 8.42 -19.25
C ILE A 82 -4.87 9.33 -20.29
N GLU A 83 -5.76 10.22 -19.86
CA GLU A 83 -6.41 11.21 -20.72
C GLU A 83 -5.41 12.18 -21.35
N GLU A 84 -4.51 12.79 -20.57
CA GLU A 84 -3.50 13.71 -21.08
C GLU A 84 -2.53 13.03 -22.06
N VAL A 85 -2.15 11.78 -21.80
CA VAL A 85 -1.33 10.97 -22.72
C VAL A 85 -2.09 10.67 -24.02
N ALA A 86 -3.38 10.36 -23.93
CA ALA A 86 -4.21 10.10 -25.11
C ALA A 86 -4.33 11.36 -25.99
N ASP A 87 -4.54 12.50 -25.39
CA ASP A 87 -4.68 13.78 -26.09
C ASP A 87 -3.37 14.20 -26.76
N LYS A 88 -2.26 14.11 -26.03
CA LYS A 88 -0.95 14.60 -26.49
C LYS A 88 -0.29 13.69 -27.52
N PHE A 89 -0.41 12.36 -27.34
CA PHE A 89 0.34 11.39 -28.14
C PHE A 89 -0.54 10.46 -28.96
N GLN A 90 -1.85 10.62 -28.90
CA GLN A 90 -2.82 9.69 -29.54
C GLN A 90 -2.59 8.22 -29.11
N TYR A 91 -2.08 8.03 -27.90
CA TYR A 91 -1.77 6.74 -27.30
C TYR A 91 -2.77 6.44 -26.18
N ARG A 92 -3.47 5.32 -26.25
CA ARG A 92 -4.45 4.91 -25.24
C ARG A 92 -3.95 3.72 -24.44
N PHE A 93 -3.83 3.90 -23.14
CA PHE A 93 -3.64 2.76 -22.24
C PHE A 93 -4.91 1.91 -22.18
N PRO A 94 -4.82 0.57 -22.30
CA PRO A 94 -5.99 -0.30 -22.25
C PRO A 94 -6.63 -0.34 -20.84
N SER A 95 -5.90 0.03 -19.80
CA SER A 95 -6.36 0.06 -18.40
C SER A 95 -5.42 0.85 -17.50
N ARG A 96 -5.89 1.23 -16.30
CA ARG A 96 -5.04 1.78 -15.23
C ARG A 96 -3.88 0.84 -14.87
N HIS A 97 -4.13 -0.47 -14.89
CA HIS A 97 -3.09 -1.47 -14.65
C HIS A 97 -1.97 -1.43 -15.71
N ALA A 98 -2.32 -1.25 -16.98
CA ALA A 98 -1.33 -1.09 -18.05
C ALA A 98 -0.47 0.16 -17.85
N PHE A 99 -1.04 1.27 -17.40
CA PHE A 99 -0.28 2.45 -16.98
C PHE A 99 0.65 2.14 -15.81
N THR A 100 0.16 1.46 -14.77
CA THR A 100 0.99 1.10 -13.59
C THR A 100 2.18 0.24 -14.00
N ILE A 101 2.01 -0.73 -14.91
CA ILE A 101 3.12 -1.52 -15.48
C ILE A 101 4.10 -0.62 -16.24
N CYS A 102 3.60 0.32 -17.05
CA CYS A 102 4.44 1.28 -17.77
C CYS A 102 5.30 2.09 -16.79
N ALA A 103 4.69 2.62 -15.74
CA ALA A 103 5.37 3.42 -14.73
C ALA A 103 6.44 2.62 -13.97
N THR A 104 6.11 1.40 -13.50
CA THR A 104 6.96 0.63 -12.59
C THR A 104 7.98 -0.27 -13.29
N LYS A 105 7.66 -0.80 -14.48
CA LYS A 105 8.52 -1.75 -15.20
C LYS A 105 9.18 -1.19 -16.46
N LYS A 106 8.66 -0.09 -17.01
CA LYS A 106 9.15 0.51 -18.27
C LYS A 106 9.62 1.96 -18.09
N ASP A 107 9.83 2.38 -16.87
CA ASP A 107 10.30 3.73 -16.56
C ASP A 107 9.50 4.84 -17.25
N TYR A 108 8.17 4.71 -17.28
CA TYR A 108 7.24 5.62 -17.97
C TYR A 108 7.43 5.70 -19.49
N ARG A 109 8.01 4.68 -20.14
CA ARG A 109 8.23 4.66 -21.58
C ARG A 109 7.07 4.00 -22.30
N ILE A 110 6.54 4.68 -23.31
CA ILE A 110 5.54 4.16 -24.24
C ILE A 110 6.13 4.09 -25.64
N LEU A 111 5.63 3.17 -26.46
CA LEU A 111 6.06 3.02 -27.85
C LEU A 111 4.92 3.51 -28.77
N LEU A 112 5.17 4.62 -29.46
CA LEU A 112 4.23 5.18 -30.43
C LEU A 112 4.42 4.53 -31.79
N ARG A 113 3.31 4.14 -32.43
CA ARG A 113 3.29 3.54 -33.78
C ARG A 113 4.30 2.38 -33.96
N GLY A 114 4.68 1.74 -32.85
CA GLY A 114 5.60 0.60 -32.84
C GLY A 114 7.09 0.92 -32.97
N THR A 115 7.48 2.18 -33.11
CA THR A 115 8.89 2.57 -33.39
C THR A 115 9.42 3.73 -32.56
N GLU A 116 8.61 4.69 -32.21
CA GLU A 116 9.04 5.89 -31.50
C GLU A 116 8.84 5.72 -30.00
N GLU A 117 9.91 5.74 -29.22
CA GLU A 117 9.86 5.69 -27.75
C GLU A 117 9.70 7.09 -27.17
N VAL A 118 8.69 7.26 -26.32
CA VAL A 118 8.41 8.53 -25.62
C VAL A 118 8.34 8.26 -24.13
N ASN A 119 8.94 9.15 -23.32
CA ASN A 119 8.86 9.10 -21.87
C ASN A 119 7.75 10.06 -21.37
N ILE A 120 6.78 9.52 -20.64
CA ILE A 120 5.63 10.27 -20.11
C ILE A 120 5.77 10.62 -18.61
N ARG A 121 6.98 10.52 -18.05
CA ARG A 121 7.25 10.78 -16.62
C ARG A 121 6.82 12.18 -16.19
N GLU A 122 7.02 13.20 -17.01
CA GLU A 122 6.61 14.58 -16.69
C GLU A 122 5.10 14.68 -16.50
N ILE A 123 4.32 14.04 -17.39
CA ILE A 123 2.86 14.00 -17.27
C ILE A 123 2.46 13.28 -15.99
N ALA A 124 3.07 12.12 -15.71
CA ALA A 124 2.79 11.39 -14.48
C ALA A 124 3.14 12.20 -13.23
N THR A 125 4.29 12.87 -13.21
CA THR A 125 4.75 13.70 -12.10
C THR A 125 3.79 14.84 -11.80
N LYS A 126 3.22 15.47 -12.82
CA LYS A 126 2.23 16.54 -12.71
C LYS A 126 1.04 16.18 -11.81
N TYR A 127 0.62 14.91 -11.82
CA TYR A 127 -0.53 14.43 -11.06
C TYR A 127 -0.13 13.64 -9.80
N LEU A 128 0.91 12.81 -9.88
CA LEU A 128 1.30 11.95 -8.77
C LEU A 128 2.03 12.69 -7.64
N LYS A 129 2.82 13.71 -7.97
CA LYS A 129 3.56 14.47 -6.94
C LYS A 129 2.62 15.31 -6.04
N PRO A 130 1.60 16.01 -6.53
CA PRO A 130 0.59 16.65 -5.68
C PRO A 130 -0.17 15.65 -4.80
N LEU A 131 -0.53 14.45 -5.33
CA LEU A 131 -1.16 13.40 -4.55
C LEU A 131 -0.24 12.95 -3.41
N ALA A 132 1.04 12.69 -3.68
CA ALA A 132 2.02 12.32 -2.65
C ALA A 132 2.16 13.41 -1.57
N HIS A 133 2.10 14.69 -1.94
CA HIS A 133 2.11 15.80 -0.99
C HIS A 133 0.88 15.76 -0.05
N GLU A 134 -0.31 15.52 -0.59
CA GLU A 134 -1.52 15.39 0.24
C GLU A 134 -1.47 14.13 1.14
N VAL A 135 -0.93 13.01 0.65
CA VAL A 135 -0.68 11.81 1.47
C VAL A 135 0.21 12.15 2.66
N LEU A 136 1.36 12.81 2.43
CA LEU A 136 2.28 13.20 3.52
C LEU A 136 1.65 14.18 4.50
N LYS A 137 0.85 15.13 4.03
CA LYS A 137 0.12 16.07 4.90
C LYS A 137 -0.86 15.35 5.82
N LYS A 138 -1.59 14.34 5.33
CA LYS A 138 -2.46 13.49 6.16
C LYS A 138 -1.65 12.64 7.13
N LEU A 139 -0.55 12.05 6.66
CA LEU A 139 0.39 11.30 7.49
C LEU A 139 0.92 12.17 8.64
N ASP A 140 1.45 13.36 8.35
CA ASP A 140 1.97 14.28 9.36
C ASP A 140 0.92 14.67 10.40
N SER A 141 -0.31 14.94 9.96
CA SER A 141 -1.44 15.22 10.85
C SER A 141 -1.73 14.06 11.80
N THR A 142 -1.63 12.81 11.32
CA THR A 142 -1.83 11.62 12.15
C THR A 142 -0.63 11.40 13.07
N TRP A 143 0.58 11.53 12.55
CA TRP A 143 1.82 11.39 13.33
C TRP A 143 1.90 12.37 14.51
N ASN A 144 1.50 13.61 14.30
CA ASN A 144 1.49 14.61 15.38
C ASN A 144 0.51 14.27 16.53
N ARG A 145 -0.49 13.42 16.27
CA ARG A 145 -1.42 12.89 17.29
C ARG A 145 -0.92 11.59 17.92
N VAL A 146 0.06 10.95 17.30
CA VAL A 146 0.67 9.68 17.72
C VAL A 146 2.20 9.86 17.73
N PRO A 147 2.74 10.74 18.63
CA PRO A 147 4.14 11.11 18.60
C PRO A 147 5.10 9.95 18.91
N GLU A 148 4.61 8.88 19.53
CA GLU A 148 5.35 7.65 19.78
C GLU A 148 5.51 6.75 18.55
N ALA A 149 4.89 7.07 17.42
CA ALA A 149 5.08 6.32 16.20
C ALA A 149 6.53 6.44 15.69
N VAL A 150 7.15 5.30 15.38
CA VAL A 150 8.55 5.25 14.93
C VAL A 150 8.71 5.13 13.43
N THR A 151 7.71 4.59 12.73
CA THR A 151 7.78 4.30 11.29
C THR A 151 6.41 4.51 10.63
N ALA A 152 6.40 5.05 9.42
CA ALA A 152 5.27 4.97 8.51
C ALA A 152 5.50 3.83 7.52
N VAL A 153 4.67 2.81 7.59
CA VAL A 153 4.73 1.60 6.76
C VAL A 153 3.74 1.75 5.62
N PHE A 154 4.19 1.65 4.39
CA PHE A 154 3.36 1.81 3.20
C PHE A 154 3.10 0.47 2.51
N ILE A 155 1.82 0.13 2.37
CA ILE A 155 1.32 -1.03 1.63
C ILE A 155 0.31 -0.59 0.57
N GLY A 156 -0.29 -1.55 -0.13
CA GLY A 156 -1.25 -1.28 -1.20
C GLY A 156 -0.58 -1.03 -2.55
N GLY A 157 -1.34 -1.23 -3.62
CA GLY A 157 -0.81 -1.13 -4.99
C GLY A 157 -0.32 0.26 -5.39
N GLY A 158 -0.75 1.29 -4.66
CA GLY A 158 -0.38 2.69 -4.90
C GLY A 158 0.92 3.12 -4.24
N SER A 159 1.32 2.44 -3.17
CA SER A 159 2.47 2.86 -2.35
C SER A 159 3.77 2.94 -3.16
N LEU A 160 4.04 1.93 -3.99
CA LEU A 160 5.26 1.89 -4.80
C LEU A 160 5.26 2.89 -5.97
N LEU A 161 4.08 3.21 -6.51
CA LEU A 161 3.96 4.22 -7.56
C LEU A 161 4.24 5.63 -7.00
N LEU A 162 3.81 5.89 -5.77
CA LEU A 162 4.03 7.17 -5.08
C LEU A 162 5.38 7.24 -4.35
N ARG A 163 6.04 6.11 -4.10
CA ARG A 163 7.28 6.03 -3.31
C ARG A 163 8.33 7.08 -3.70
N PRO A 164 8.70 7.29 -4.97
CA PRO A 164 9.74 8.27 -5.33
C PRO A 164 9.38 9.68 -4.88
N TYR A 165 8.11 10.06 -5.00
CA TYR A 165 7.62 11.38 -4.60
C TYR A 165 7.48 11.52 -3.09
N LEU A 166 7.06 10.45 -2.40
CA LEU A 166 6.96 10.41 -0.93
C LEU A 166 8.35 10.53 -0.29
N GLU A 167 9.34 9.80 -0.79
CA GLU A 167 10.73 9.87 -0.31
C GLU A 167 11.34 11.26 -0.56
N GLU A 168 11.16 11.82 -1.76
CA GLU A 168 11.63 13.17 -2.11
C GLU A 168 11.02 14.24 -1.20
N LEU A 169 9.69 14.26 -1.05
CA LEU A 169 8.97 15.27 -0.29
C LEU A 169 9.18 15.12 1.23
N ASN A 170 9.36 13.89 1.70
CA ASN A 170 9.67 13.61 3.11
C ASN A 170 11.05 14.17 3.50
N GLY A 171 12.04 14.12 2.60
CA GLY A 171 13.37 14.67 2.82
C GLY A 171 14.06 14.13 4.08
N GLY A 172 13.78 12.89 4.48
CA GLY A 172 14.35 12.25 5.68
C GLY A 172 13.72 12.67 7.01
N LYS A 173 12.62 13.42 7.01
CA LYS A 173 11.98 13.90 8.26
C LYS A 173 11.35 12.77 9.07
N ARG A 174 10.80 11.76 8.41
CA ARG A 174 10.14 10.60 9.01
C ARG A 174 10.76 9.33 8.49
N ASN A 175 10.74 8.27 9.28
CA ASN A 175 11.12 6.94 8.82
C ASN A 175 9.99 6.35 7.99
N LEU A 176 10.20 6.19 6.68
CA LEU A 176 9.25 5.59 5.75
C LEU A 176 9.75 4.19 5.38
N TRP A 177 8.88 3.20 5.50
CA TRP A 177 9.14 1.85 5.07
C TRP A 177 8.16 1.45 3.97
N PHE A 178 8.64 0.76 2.93
CA PHE A 178 7.84 0.28 1.80
C PHE A 178 8.08 -1.21 1.58
N CYS A 179 7.05 -1.92 1.12
CA CYS A 179 7.25 -3.28 0.60
C CYS A 179 8.31 -3.29 -0.50
N GLU A 180 9.07 -4.37 -0.61
CA GLU A 180 10.15 -4.48 -1.60
C GLU A 180 9.64 -4.61 -3.04
N SER A 181 8.45 -5.21 -3.21
CA SER A 181 7.85 -5.44 -4.52
C SER A 181 6.37 -5.06 -4.57
N ALA A 182 5.89 -4.79 -5.80
CA ALA A 182 4.48 -4.55 -6.05
C ALA A 182 3.62 -5.79 -5.73
N GLU A 183 4.17 -6.98 -5.87
CA GLU A 183 3.49 -8.23 -5.55
C GLU A 183 3.34 -8.38 -4.03
N GLU A 184 4.40 -8.16 -3.27
CA GLU A 184 4.36 -8.15 -1.81
C GLU A 184 3.31 -7.16 -1.32
N SER A 185 3.34 -5.93 -1.81
CA SER A 185 2.42 -4.87 -1.41
C SER A 185 0.96 -5.18 -1.74
N ARG A 186 0.69 -5.71 -2.94
CA ARG A 186 -0.66 -6.01 -3.43
C ARG A 186 -1.31 -7.15 -2.66
N TRP A 187 -0.54 -8.20 -2.33
CA TRP A 187 -1.06 -9.41 -1.73
C TRP A 187 -0.97 -9.44 -0.20
N ALA A 188 -0.47 -8.37 0.42
CA ALA A 188 -0.30 -8.29 1.88
C ALA A 188 -1.58 -8.66 2.63
N ILE A 189 -2.71 -8.07 2.27
CA ILE A 189 -4.01 -8.35 2.92
C ILE A 189 -4.46 -9.80 2.68
N ALA A 190 -4.33 -10.32 1.45
CA ALA A 190 -4.75 -11.70 1.14
C ALA A 190 -3.90 -12.73 1.88
N ARG A 191 -2.57 -12.57 1.93
CA ARG A 191 -1.67 -13.40 2.74
C ARG A 191 -2.01 -13.33 4.21
N ALA A 192 -2.32 -12.13 4.69
CA ALA A 192 -2.72 -11.91 6.08
C ALA A 192 -3.91 -12.76 6.50
N TYR A 193 -4.96 -12.82 5.68
CA TYR A 193 -6.12 -13.65 5.96
C TYR A 193 -5.78 -15.16 5.98
N ALA A 194 -4.89 -15.61 5.11
CA ALA A 194 -4.40 -17.00 5.14
C ALA A 194 -3.64 -17.30 6.44
N LYS A 195 -2.75 -16.38 6.88
CA LYS A 195 -2.02 -16.52 8.16
C LYS A 195 -2.97 -16.50 9.36
N LEU A 196 -3.94 -15.60 9.39
CA LEU A 196 -4.94 -15.52 10.46
C LEU A 196 -5.76 -16.81 10.57
N ASN A 197 -6.14 -17.42 9.46
CA ASN A 197 -6.83 -18.71 9.48
C ASN A 197 -5.95 -19.81 10.06
N ARG A 198 -4.68 -19.88 9.68
CA ARG A 198 -3.71 -20.85 10.25
C ARG A 198 -3.50 -20.63 11.76
N ILE A 199 -3.34 -19.38 12.20
CA ILE A 199 -3.22 -19.04 13.64
C ILE A 199 -4.45 -19.55 14.41
N TYR A 200 -5.62 -19.27 13.87
CA TYR A 200 -6.87 -19.72 14.49
C TYR A 200 -6.93 -21.25 14.62
N ASP A 201 -6.59 -21.97 13.56
CA ASP A 201 -6.61 -23.45 13.56
C ASP A 201 -5.62 -24.02 14.58
N LEU A 202 -4.42 -23.45 14.69
CA LEU A 202 -3.43 -23.87 15.69
C LEU A 202 -3.94 -23.67 17.13
N MET A 203 -4.60 -22.53 17.41
CA MET A 203 -5.15 -22.24 18.74
C MET A 203 -6.29 -23.20 19.15
N HIS A 204 -7.05 -23.71 18.17
CA HIS A 204 -8.21 -24.57 18.45
C HIS A 204 -7.92 -26.06 18.32
N THR A 205 -6.83 -26.45 17.66
CA THR A 205 -6.36 -27.84 17.64
C THR A 205 -5.51 -28.19 18.86
N ALA A 206 -4.81 -27.24 19.46
CA ALA A 206 -4.06 -27.42 20.70
C ALA A 206 -4.96 -27.58 21.97
N SER A 207 -6.26 -27.34 21.83
CA SER A 207 -7.25 -27.42 22.93
C SER A 207 -8.05 -28.73 22.92
N LYS A 208 -7.71 -29.67 22.07
CA LYS A 208 -8.27 -31.04 22.02
C LYS A 208 -7.21 -32.06 22.44
#